data_bd294803d74c46940de8705df0b6c03a
#
_entry.id   bd294803d74c46940de8705df0b6c03a
#
_cell.length_a   1.000
_cell.length_b   1.000
_cell.length_c   1.000
_cell.angle_alpha   90.00
_cell.angle_beta   90.00
_cell.angle_gamma   90.00
#
_symmetry.space_group_name_H-M   'P 1'
#
loop_
_entity.id
_entity.type
_entity.pdbx_description
1 polymer ?
#
loop_
_entity_poly.entity_id
_entity_poly.type
_entity_poly.pdbx_seq_one_letter_code
_entity_poly.pdbx_strand_id
1 'polypeptide(L)'
;MSLKKNKSTRGFTLLEMLIAIAIFAMLGLAANAVLSTVMKNDEVTAEFAQRLKSMQQGFGALERDFGQMVARTPRLLEGGRGSTVIQTGRDLFDSESEAIVFFRIGWLNPDGLLPRGSLQSVAYVVQDNNLERWYFPYPEPEFGAEPIKTVVVKNVLSVEYSFFVEDKWQRKVDATSLPKAIAMEVEVEGLGKVQRKFLLPLGATLADSSDEDNNSGNNSGNNNNNGGNNSNGNNSGADKSDGSGGEDDGDQ
;
A
#
# COMPACT_ATOMS: atom_id res chain seq x y z
N MET A 1 79.71 24.04 -58.57
CA MET A 1 79.48 22.58 -58.77
C MET A 1 78.83 22.06 -57.48
N SER A 2 77.49 21.89 -57.50
CA SER A 2 76.71 21.48 -56.28
C SER A 2 76.46 19.97 -56.37
N LEU A 3 77.05 19.23 -55.43
CA LEU A 3 76.82 17.77 -55.30
C LEU A 3 75.43 17.46 -54.71
N LYS A 4 74.57 16.93 -55.52
CA LYS A 4 73.27 16.45 -55.08
C LYS A 4 73.46 15.16 -54.25
N LYS A 5 73.18 15.23 -52.92
CA LYS A 5 73.21 14.09 -52.02
C LYS A 5 72.02 13.20 -52.29
N ASN A 6 72.22 12.03 -52.91
CA ASN A 6 71.20 11.01 -53.12
C ASN A 6 70.77 10.47 -51.75
N LYS A 7 69.52 10.72 -51.36
CA LYS A 7 68.87 10.07 -50.22
C LYS A 7 68.52 8.63 -50.64
N SER A 8 69.19 7.64 -50.05
CA SER A 8 68.88 6.25 -50.17
C SER A 8 67.49 6.00 -49.54
N THR A 9 66.50 5.65 -50.38
CA THR A 9 65.21 5.19 -49.88
C THR A 9 65.35 3.72 -49.52
N ARG A 10 65.31 3.41 -48.21
CA ARG A 10 65.26 2.06 -47.68
C ARG A 10 63.78 1.55 -47.83
N GLY A 11 63.62 0.46 -48.55
CA GLY A 11 62.34 -0.28 -48.66
C GLY A 11 62.11 -1.13 -47.40
N PHE A 12 60.85 -1.39 -47.09
CA PHE A 12 60.46 -2.30 -46.01
C PHE A 12 60.88 -3.74 -46.23
N THR A 13 61.40 -4.40 -45.23
CA THR A 13 61.72 -5.83 -45.29
C THR A 13 60.48 -6.69 -45.08
N LEU A 14 60.48 -7.88 -45.71
CA LEU A 14 59.36 -8.84 -45.56
C LEU A 14 59.17 -9.24 -44.08
N LEU A 15 60.25 -9.34 -43.31
CA LEU A 15 60.21 -9.64 -41.89
C LEU A 15 59.48 -8.53 -41.06
N GLU A 16 59.75 -7.26 -41.41
CA GLU A 16 59.14 -6.11 -40.72
C GLU A 16 57.62 -6.06 -40.97
N MET A 17 57.17 -6.40 -42.18
CA MET A 17 55.76 -6.53 -42.51
C MET A 17 55.11 -7.68 -41.75
N LEU A 18 55.76 -8.84 -41.60
CA LEU A 18 55.23 -9.99 -40.85
C LEU A 18 55.08 -9.64 -39.35
N ILE A 19 56.07 -8.98 -38.77
CA ILE A 19 56.00 -8.55 -37.36
C ILE A 19 54.89 -7.51 -37.16
N ALA A 20 54.77 -6.55 -38.07
CA ALA A 20 53.71 -5.54 -38.00
C ALA A 20 52.32 -6.15 -38.05
N ILE A 21 52.08 -7.11 -38.94
CA ILE A 21 50.80 -7.84 -39.05
C ILE A 21 50.53 -8.67 -37.77
N ALA A 22 51.58 -9.35 -37.25
CA ALA A 22 51.42 -10.14 -36.02
C ALA A 22 51.06 -9.25 -34.81
N ILE A 23 51.72 -8.09 -34.66
CA ILE A 23 51.37 -7.13 -33.58
C ILE A 23 49.92 -6.58 -33.77
N PHE A 24 49.57 -6.22 -35.02
CA PHE A 24 48.25 -5.72 -35.33
C PHE A 24 47.16 -6.77 -35.02
N ALA A 25 47.41 -8.04 -35.36
CA ALA A 25 46.49 -9.14 -35.03
C ALA A 25 46.35 -9.33 -33.52
N MET A 26 47.44 -9.26 -32.74
CA MET A 26 47.39 -9.34 -31.29
C MET A 26 46.60 -8.16 -30.66
N LEU A 27 46.81 -6.95 -31.16
CA LEU A 27 46.05 -5.78 -30.72
C LEU A 27 44.54 -5.91 -31.04
N GLY A 28 44.22 -6.44 -32.21
CA GLY A 28 42.84 -6.71 -32.60
C GLY A 28 42.14 -7.73 -31.68
N LEU A 29 42.84 -8.83 -31.35
CA LEU A 29 42.32 -9.82 -30.39
C LEU A 29 42.15 -9.24 -28.99
N ALA A 30 43.11 -8.45 -28.50
CA ALA A 30 43.02 -7.80 -27.22
C ALA A 30 41.87 -6.79 -27.15
N ALA A 31 41.70 -5.97 -28.18
CA ALA A 31 40.59 -5.02 -28.28
C ALA A 31 39.23 -5.74 -28.29
N ASN A 32 39.08 -6.83 -29.02
CA ASN A 32 37.88 -7.64 -29.06
C ASN A 32 37.57 -8.27 -27.71
N ALA A 33 38.58 -8.77 -26.99
CA ALA A 33 38.41 -9.33 -25.64
C ALA A 33 37.89 -8.28 -24.63
N VAL A 34 38.47 -7.06 -24.67
CA VAL A 34 37.99 -5.94 -23.82
C VAL A 34 36.58 -5.56 -24.16
N LEU A 35 36.23 -5.40 -25.44
CA LEU A 35 34.87 -5.06 -25.88
C LEU A 35 33.86 -6.11 -25.45
N SER A 36 34.18 -7.38 -25.60
CA SER A 36 33.32 -8.48 -25.15
C SER A 36 33.09 -8.46 -23.65
N THR A 37 34.12 -8.16 -22.86
CA THR A 37 34.01 -8.04 -21.40
C THR A 37 33.14 -6.86 -20.99
N VAL A 38 33.28 -5.70 -21.65
CA VAL A 38 32.48 -4.51 -21.38
C VAL A 38 31.00 -4.77 -21.68
N MET A 39 30.71 -5.37 -22.84
CA MET A 39 29.32 -5.70 -23.23
C MET A 39 28.67 -6.67 -22.23
N LYS A 40 29.40 -7.68 -21.77
CA LYS A 40 28.89 -8.63 -20.77
C LYS A 40 28.63 -7.97 -19.41
N ASN A 41 29.52 -7.08 -18.98
CA ASN A 41 29.34 -6.34 -17.74
C ASN A 41 28.14 -5.37 -17.82
N ASP A 42 27.92 -4.75 -18.97
CA ASP A 42 26.77 -3.87 -19.20
C ASP A 42 25.45 -4.64 -19.10
N GLU A 43 25.35 -5.82 -19.69
CA GLU A 43 24.18 -6.69 -19.59
C GLU A 43 23.86 -7.07 -18.14
N VAL A 44 24.87 -7.54 -17.39
CA VAL A 44 24.71 -7.89 -15.96
C VAL A 44 24.28 -6.68 -15.12
N THR A 45 24.87 -5.52 -15.40
CA THR A 45 24.53 -4.27 -14.69
C THR A 45 23.11 -3.83 -15.01
N ALA A 46 22.68 -3.95 -16.27
CA ALA A 46 21.33 -3.60 -16.69
C ALA A 46 20.27 -4.51 -16.03
N GLU A 47 20.51 -5.82 -15.96
CA GLU A 47 19.62 -6.75 -15.24
C GLU A 47 19.50 -6.41 -13.75
N PHE A 48 20.64 -6.14 -13.09
CA PHE A 48 20.64 -5.75 -11.68
C PHE A 48 19.88 -4.45 -11.45
N ALA A 49 20.10 -3.44 -12.30
CA ALA A 49 19.39 -2.16 -12.24
C ALA A 49 17.87 -2.34 -12.43
N GLN A 50 17.44 -3.23 -13.34
CA GLN A 50 16.04 -3.56 -13.56
C GLN A 50 15.41 -4.21 -12.32
N ARG A 51 16.10 -5.16 -11.68
CA ARG A 51 15.64 -5.80 -10.44
C ARG A 51 15.49 -4.78 -9.31
N LEU A 52 16.50 -3.91 -9.14
CA LEU A 52 16.47 -2.86 -8.11
C LEU A 52 15.33 -1.87 -8.34
N LYS A 53 15.10 -1.46 -9.60
CA LYS A 53 13.99 -0.58 -9.97
C LYS A 53 12.64 -1.21 -9.65
N SER A 54 12.44 -2.48 -9.98
CA SER A 54 11.23 -3.22 -9.68
C SER A 54 10.97 -3.28 -8.16
N MET A 55 12.01 -3.57 -7.38
CA MET A 55 11.91 -3.60 -5.92
C MET A 55 11.57 -2.22 -5.33
N GLN A 56 12.18 -1.15 -5.84
CA GLN A 56 11.85 0.23 -5.41
C GLN A 56 10.40 0.59 -5.70
N GLN A 57 9.86 0.19 -6.86
CA GLN A 57 8.46 0.39 -7.21
C GLN A 57 7.54 -0.38 -6.27
N GLY A 58 7.91 -1.62 -5.93
CA GLY A 58 7.21 -2.45 -4.97
C GLY A 58 7.16 -1.81 -3.58
N PHE A 59 8.29 -1.37 -3.05
CA PHE A 59 8.33 -0.67 -1.77
C PHE A 59 7.55 0.66 -1.79
N GLY A 60 7.51 1.36 -2.93
CA GLY A 60 6.67 2.55 -3.10
C GLY A 60 5.16 2.24 -3.03
N ALA A 61 4.73 1.04 -3.45
CA ALA A 61 3.35 0.59 -3.27
C ALA A 61 3.04 0.31 -1.79
N LEU A 62 3.93 -0.41 -1.10
CA LEU A 62 3.83 -0.65 0.35
C LEU A 62 3.77 0.66 1.16
N GLU A 63 4.63 1.62 0.85
CA GLU A 63 4.66 2.93 1.52
C GLU A 63 3.34 3.68 1.38
N ARG A 64 2.73 3.67 0.19
CA ARG A 64 1.41 4.28 -0.02
C ARG A 64 0.32 3.55 0.75
N ASP A 65 0.33 2.21 0.74
CA ASP A 65 -0.69 1.43 1.42
C ASP A 65 -0.60 1.57 2.94
N PHE A 66 0.59 1.49 3.51
CA PHE A 66 0.80 1.70 4.93
C PHE A 66 0.53 3.15 5.35
N GLY A 67 0.93 4.13 4.54
CA GLY A 67 0.64 5.54 4.79
C GLY A 67 -0.85 5.91 4.74
N GLN A 68 -1.70 5.01 4.24
CA GLN A 68 -3.15 5.19 4.17
C GLN A 68 -3.91 4.19 5.06
N MET A 69 -3.21 3.47 5.92
CA MET A 69 -3.80 2.50 6.84
C MET A 69 -4.76 3.19 7.81
N VAL A 70 -5.85 2.51 8.15
CA VAL A 70 -6.86 3.00 9.09
C VAL A 70 -7.14 1.97 10.18
N ALA A 71 -7.43 2.46 11.38
CA ALA A 71 -7.81 1.65 12.53
C ALA A 71 -9.27 1.16 12.36
N ARG A 72 -9.46 0.17 11.51
CA ARG A 72 -10.77 -0.47 11.30
C ARG A 72 -10.66 -1.98 11.53
N THR A 73 -11.64 -2.52 12.24
CA THR A 73 -11.81 -3.97 12.38
C THR A 73 -12.75 -4.52 11.31
N PRO A 74 -12.54 -5.76 10.84
CA PRO A 74 -13.48 -6.43 9.93
C PRO A 74 -14.81 -6.68 10.61
N ARG A 75 -15.89 -6.72 9.84
CA ARG A 75 -17.18 -7.25 10.31
C ARG A 75 -17.15 -8.76 10.24
N LEU A 76 -17.71 -9.39 11.26
CA LEU A 76 -17.83 -10.84 11.31
C LEU A 76 -19.11 -11.28 10.59
N LEU A 77 -19.06 -12.45 9.96
CA LEU A 77 -20.22 -13.02 9.24
C LEU A 77 -21.41 -13.30 10.17
N GLU A 78 -21.14 -13.61 11.44
CA GLU A 78 -22.15 -13.87 12.48
C GLU A 78 -22.70 -12.59 13.12
N GLY A 79 -22.30 -11.43 12.62
CA GLY A 79 -22.61 -10.13 13.21
C GLY A 79 -21.54 -9.68 14.22
N GLY A 80 -21.45 -8.35 14.43
CA GLY A 80 -20.44 -7.76 15.29
C GLY A 80 -19.17 -7.36 14.52
N ARG A 81 -18.15 -6.92 15.27
CA ARG A 81 -16.83 -6.51 14.74
C ARG A 81 -15.73 -7.41 15.30
N GLY A 82 -14.72 -7.67 14.50
CA GLY A 82 -13.49 -8.31 14.95
C GLY A 82 -12.75 -7.41 15.96
N SER A 83 -11.82 -7.99 16.69
CA SER A 83 -11.05 -7.30 17.74
C SER A 83 -9.75 -6.69 17.22
N THR A 84 -9.35 -6.95 15.98
CA THR A 84 -8.02 -6.60 15.47
C THR A 84 -8.10 -5.68 14.26
N VAL A 85 -7.27 -4.61 14.26
CA VAL A 85 -7.14 -3.69 13.12
C VAL A 85 -6.05 -4.12 12.11
N ILE A 86 -5.09 -4.92 12.56
CA ILE A 86 -4.04 -5.54 11.76
C ILE A 86 -4.00 -7.03 12.09
N GLN A 87 -3.92 -7.85 11.08
CA GLN A 87 -3.71 -9.29 11.23
C GLN A 87 -2.39 -9.67 10.58
N THR A 88 -1.55 -10.43 11.29
CA THR A 88 -0.30 -10.97 10.77
C THR A 88 -0.17 -12.44 11.13
N GLY A 89 0.44 -13.20 10.25
CA GLY A 89 0.69 -14.62 10.49
C GLY A 89 1.15 -15.34 9.23
N ARG A 90 1.72 -16.51 9.42
CA ARG A 90 2.12 -17.41 8.31
C ARG A 90 0.94 -18.23 7.79
N ASP A 91 -0.10 -18.39 8.61
CA ASP A 91 -1.28 -19.19 8.26
C ASP A 91 -2.35 -18.37 7.49
N LEU A 92 -2.08 -17.09 7.21
CA LEU A 92 -3.00 -16.23 6.50
C LEU A 92 -2.85 -16.45 4.99
N PHE A 93 -3.95 -16.83 4.33
CA PHE A 93 -4.03 -17.03 2.87
C PHE A 93 -3.02 -18.04 2.30
N ASP A 94 -2.66 -19.07 3.07
CA ASP A 94 -1.66 -20.06 2.68
C ASP A 94 -0.32 -19.43 2.27
N SER A 95 0.07 -18.36 2.96
CA SER A 95 1.30 -17.64 2.67
C SER A 95 2.53 -18.47 3.00
N GLU A 96 3.52 -18.51 2.11
CA GLU A 96 4.81 -19.18 2.32
C GLU A 96 5.68 -18.51 3.40
N SER A 97 5.32 -17.26 3.77
CA SER A 97 5.98 -16.48 4.80
C SER A 97 4.98 -15.66 5.61
N GLU A 98 5.44 -14.72 6.43
CA GLU A 98 4.54 -13.88 7.23
C GLU A 98 3.73 -12.95 6.33
N ALA A 99 2.40 -13.08 6.36
CA ALA A 99 1.46 -12.19 5.67
C ALA A 99 0.94 -11.11 6.62
N ILE A 100 0.45 -10.00 6.05
CA ILE A 100 -0.19 -8.91 6.78
C ILE A 100 -1.47 -8.48 6.08
N VAL A 101 -2.54 -8.26 6.87
CA VAL A 101 -3.84 -7.80 6.38
C VAL A 101 -4.27 -6.57 7.17
N PHE A 102 -4.80 -5.57 6.47
CA PHE A 102 -5.26 -4.32 7.06
C PHE A 102 -6.26 -3.60 6.14
N PHE A 103 -6.90 -2.58 6.68
CA PHE A 103 -7.73 -1.66 5.91
C PHE A 103 -6.99 -0.37 5.61
N ARG A 104 -7.22 0.17 4.41
CA ARG A 104 -6.69 1.47 3.99
C ARG A 104 -7.78 2.32 3.36
N ILE A 105 -7.59 3.63 3.38
CA ILE A 105 -8.35 4.61 2.60
C ILE A 105 -7.61 4.95 1.30
N GLY A 106 -8.22 5.79 0.46
CA GLY A 106 -7.57 6.29 -0.75
C GLY A 106 -7.90 5.49 -2.01
N TRP A 107 -8.92 4.63 -1.96
CA TRP A 107 -9.52 4.12 -3.18
C TRP A 107 -10.31 5.24 -3.84
N LEU A 108 -9.83 5.67 -5.00
CA LEU A 108 -10.47 6.74 -5.75
C LEU A 108 -11.83 6.30 -6.28
N ASN A 109 -12.85 7.07 -5.94
CA ASN A 109 -14.19 6.96 -6.50
C ASN A 109 -14.67 8.37 -6.87
N PRO A 110 -14.12 8.94 -7.98
CA PRO A 110 -14.48 10.27 -8.41
C PRO A 110 -15.99 10.38 -8.61
N ASP A 111 -16.57 11.46 -8.09
CA ASP A 111 -17.99 11.77 -8.19
C ASP A 111 -18.96 10.69 -7.68
N GLY A 112 -18.45 9.69 -6.93
CA GLY A 112 -19.28 8.60 -6.40
C GLY A 112 -19.90 7.69 -7.48
N LEU A 113 -19.33 7.65 -8.68
CA LEU A 113 -19.88 6.91 -9.83
C LEU A 113 -19.93 5.40 -9.64
N LEU A 114 -19.10 4.86 -8.77
CA LEU A 114 -19.08 3.45 -8.46
C LEU A 114 -19.79 3.17 -7.14
N PRO A 115 -20.53 2.07 -7.01
CA PRO A 115 -21.24 1.70 -5.78
C PRO A 115 -20.26 1.18 -4.71
N ARG A 116 -19.22 1.95 -4.39
CA ARG A 116 -18.17 1.62 -3.41
C ARG A 116 -17.67 2.87 -2.69
N GLY A 117 -17.23 2.69 -1.46
CA GLY A 117 -16.56 3.74 -0.68
C GLY A 117 -15.06 3.87 -1.01
N SER A 118 -14.37 4.72 -0.26
CA SER A 118 -12.91 4.92 -0.35
C SER A 118 -12.09 3.89 0.42
N LEU A 119 -12.75 3.00 1.16
CA LEU A 119 -12.12 2.00 2.02
C LEU A 119 -11.84 0.71 1.25
N GLN A 120 -10.67 0.12 1.48
CA GLN A 120 -10.21 -1.09 0.83
C GLN A 120 -9.54 -2.02 1.85
N SER A 121 -9.82 -3.32 1.76
CA SER A 121 -9.04 -4.36 2.42
C SER A 121 -7.85 -4.74 1.55
N VAL A 122 -6.67 -4.79 2.14
CA VAL A 122 -5.41 -5.12 1.47
C VAL A 122 -4.67 -6.17 2.28
N ALA A 123 -4.10 -7.15 1.59
CA ALA A 123 -3.18 -8.11 2.15
C ALA A 123 -1.88 -8.14 1.36
N TYR A 124 -0.77 -8.38 2.05
CA TYR A 124 0.50 -8.72 1.46
C TYR A 124 0.84 -10.16 1.82
N VAL A 125 1.00 -11.00 0.80
CA VAL A 125 1.10 -12.45 0.90
C VAL A 125 2.31 -12.90 0.08
N VAL A 126 3.03 -13.90 0.54
CA VAL A 126 4.12 -14.53 -0.25
C VAL A 126 3.59 -15.82 -0.86
N GLN A 127 3.56 -15.86 -2.19
CA GLN A 127 3.20 -17.06 -2.96
C GLN A 127 4.13 -17.23 -4.16
N ASP A 128 4.51 -18.45 -4.47
CA ASP A 128 5.41 -18.80 -5.59
C ASP A 128 6.71 -17.96 -5.57
N ASN A 129 7.30 -17.76 -4.39
CA ASN A 129 8.46 -16.89 -4.17
C ASN A 129 8.24 -15.43 -4.61
N ASN A 130 7.01 -14.93 -4.64
CA ASN A 130 6.69 -13.55 -4.93
C ASN A 130 5.94 -12.91 -3.76
N LEU A 131 6.30 -11.69 -3.39
CA LEU A 131 5.45 -10.86 -2.56
C LEU A 131 4.36 -10.28 -3.41
N GLU A 132 3.14 -10.68 -3.14
CA GLU A 132 1.94 -10.23 -3.82
C GLU A 132 1.11 -9.29 -2.95
N ARG A 133 0.55 -8.29 -3.58
CA ARG A 133 -0.47 -7.42 -3.02
C ARG A 133 -1.83 -7.93 -3.46
N TRP A 134 -2.64 -8.34 -2.51
CA TRP A 134 -4.01 -8.77 -2.72
C TRP A 134 -4.97 -7.71 -2.24
N TYR A 135 -6.01 -7.45 -2.98
CA TYR A 135 -7.05 -6.52 -2.54
C TYR A 135 -8.42 -6.90 -3.10
N PHE A 136 -9.44 -6.49 -2.37
CA PHE A 136 -10.82 -6.67 -2.79
C PHE A 136 -11.42 -5.31 -3.19
N PRO A 137 -12.34 -5.28 -4.17
CA PRO A 137 -13.09 -4.08 -4.54
C PRO A 137 -13.94 -3.51 -3.40
N TYR A 138 -14.29 -4.36 -2.45
CA TYR A 138 -15.09 -4.01 -1.27
C TYR A 138 -14.31 -4.33 0.01
N PRO A 139 -14.51 -3.55 1.10
CA PRO A 139 -13.79 -3.79 2.36
C PRO A 139 -14.15 -5.14 3.01
N GLU A 140 -15.36 -5.60 2.77
CA GLU A 140 -15.89 -6.90 3.26
C GLU A 140 -16.36 -7.69 2.04
N PRO A 141 -15.49 -8.52 1.46
CA PRO A 141 -15.84 -9.33 0.30
C PRO A 141 -16.87 -10.41 0.65
N GLU A 142 -17.68 -10.77 -0.31
CA GLU A 142 -18.60 -11.90 -0.18
C GLU A 142 -17.84 -13.22 0.00
N PHE A 143 -18.51 -14.20 0.59
CA PHE A 143 -17.88 -15.51 0.78
C PHE A 143 -17.53 -16.13 -0.58
N GLY A 144 -16.25 -16.54 -0.72
CA GLY A 144 -15.72 -17.09 -1.97
C GLY A 144 -15.28 -16.05 -3.01
N ALA A 145 -15.32 -14.75 -2.69
CA ALA A 145 -14.78 -13.73 -3.58
C ALA A 145 -13.26 -13.87 -3.69
N GLU A 146 -12.75 -13.85 -4.92
CA GLU A 146 -11.31 -13.89 -5.16
C GLU A 146 -10.71 -12.48 -5.11
N PRO A 147 -9.53 -12.31 -4.48
CA PRO A 147 -8.81 -11.05 -4.49
C PRO A 147 -8.20 -10.74 -5.85
N ILE A 148 -8.07 -9.47 -6.15
CA ILE A 148 -7.22 -9.02 -7.25
C ILE A 148 -5.77 -9.05 -6.77
N LYS A 149 -4.93 -9.83 -7.48
CA LYS A 149 -3.53 -10.09 -7.12
C LYS A 149 -2.58 -9.29 -8.00
N THR A 150 -1.54 -8.73 -7.41
CA THR A 150 -0.50 -7.98 -8.13
C THR A 150 0.85 -8.30 -7.51
N VAL A 151 1.80 -8.79 -8.31
CA VAL A 151 3.18 -9.02 -7.86
C VAL A 151 3.87 -7.68 -7.57
N VAL A 152 4.41 -7.55 -6.37
CA VAL A 152 5.07 -6.33 -5.86
C VAL A 152 6.58 -6.49 -5.85
N VAL A 153 7.08 -7.64 -5.35
CA VAL A 153 8.51 -8.00 -5.35
C VAL A 153 8.63 -9.45 -5.77
N LYS A 154 9.57 -9.72 -6.66
CA LYS A 154 9.87 -11.09 -7.14
C LYS A 154 11.04 -11.70 -6.39
N ASN A 155 11.12 -13.04 -6.43
CA ASN A 155 12.19 -13.84 -5.85
C ASN A 155 12.36 -13.58 -4.34
N VAL A 156 11.26 -13.53 -3.61
CA VAL A 156 11.20 -13.34 -2.16
C VAL A 156 11.31 -14.70 -1.48
N LEU A 157 12.28 -14.84 -0.60
CA LEU A 157 12.51 -16.06 0.21
C LEU A 157 11.77 -16.00 1.54
N SER A 158 11.77 -14.80 2.17
CA SER A 158 11.07 -14.61 3.43
C SER A 158 10.64 -13.16 3.63
N VAL A 159 9.59 -12.97 4.41
CA VAL A 159 9.09 -11.67 4.88
C VAL A 159 8.85 -11.76 6.38
N GLU A 160 9.28 -10.75 7.10
CA GLU A 160 9.05 -10.60 8.53
C GLU A 160 8.63 -9.18 8.88
N TYR A 161 7.63 -9.07 9.77
CA TYR A 161 7.14 -7.77 10.24
C TYR A 161 7.54 -7.51 11.70
N SER A 162 7.77 -6.23 12.01
CA SER A 162 7.95 -5.75 13.37
C SER A 162 7.19 -4.43 13.52
N PHE A 163 6.66 -4.18 14.70
CA PHE A 163 5.77 -3.07 15.01
C PHE A 163 6.39 -2.17 16.07
N PHE A 164 6.32 -0.87 15.87
CA PHE A 164 6.82 0.11 16.83
C PHE A 164 5.67 0.58 17.72
N VAL A 165 5.65 0.05 18.94
CA VAL A 165 4.62 0.32 19.97
C VAL A 165 5.33 0.68 21.26
N GLU A 166 4.84 1.71 21.98
CA GLU A 166 5.40 2.14 23.27
C GLU A 166 6.93 2.32 23.23
N ASP A 167 7.43 2.96 22.15
CA ASP A 167 8.83 3.26 21.89
C ASP A 167 9.77 2.05 21.80
N LYS A 168 9.22 0.88 21.50
CA LYS A 168 9.94 -0.38 21.28
C LYS A 168 9.48 -1.10 20.02
N TRP A 169 10.41 -1.79 19.37
CA TRP A 169 10.09 -2.71 18.28
C TRP A 169 9.69 -4.07 18.84
N GLN A 170 8.52 -4.57 18.42
CA GLN A 170 7.94 -5.83 18.85
C GLN A 170 7.53 -6.65 17.63
N ARG A 171 7.62 -7.99 17.75
CA ARG A 171 7.19 -8.93 16.69
C ARG A 171 5.66 -9.13 16.65
N LYS A 172 4.99 -8.85 17.75
CA LYS A 172 3.54 -8.93 17.86
C LYS A 172 3.01 -7.56 18.25
N VAL A 173 1.87 -7.21 17.70
CA VAL A 173 1.15 -5.99 18.05
C VAL A 173 -0.13 -6.37 18.77
N ASP A 174 -0.49 -5.61 19.81
CA ASP A 174 -1.86 -5.57 20.28
C ASP A 174 -2.67 -4.86 19.20
N ALA A 175 -3.49 -5.63 18.51
CA ALA A 175 -4.11 -5.22 17.28
C ALA A 175 -5.37 -4.36 17.45
N THR A 176 -5.60 -3.78 18.64
CA THR A 176 -6.72 -2.88 18.93
C THR A 176 -6.48 -1.45 18.44
N SER A 177 -5.22 -1.09 18.18
CA SER A 177 -4.82 0.23 17.68
C SER A 177 -3.72 0.10 16.63
N LEU A 178 -3.49 1.15 15.82
CA LEU A 178 -2.38 1.18 14.90
C LEU A 178 -1.06 1.44 15.65
N PRO A 179 0.01 0.69 15.34
CA PRO A 179 1.35 1.02 15.82
C PRO A 179 1.84 2.32 15.17
N LYS A 180 2.83 2.99 15.79
CA LYS A 180 3.41 4.23 15.23
C LYS A 180 4.16 3.97 13.91
N ALA A 181 4.75 2.78 13.75
CA ALA A 181 5.48 2.38 12.56
C ALA A 181 5.50 0.86 12.38
N ILE A 182 5.70 0.41 11.14
CA ILE A 182 5.95 -0.98 10.77
C ILE A 182 7.34 -1.07 10.15
N ALA A 183 8.14 -2.02 10.58
CA ALA A 183 9.35 -2.45 9.88
C ALA A 183 9.04 -3.77 9.17
N MET A 184 9.40 -3.84 7.90
CA MET A 184 9.31 -5.03 7.07
C MET A 184 10.73 -5.42 6.64
N GLU A 185 11.13 -6.63 6.96
CA GLU A 185 12.36 -7.26 6.48
C GLU A 185 11.98 -8.26 5.39
N VAL A 186 12.57 -8.11 4.22
CA VAL A 186 12.35 -8.98 3.06
C VAL A 186 13.68 -9.57 2.67
N GLU A 187 13.75 -10.88 2.57
CA GLU A 187 14.89 -11.58 2.01
C GLU A 187 14.62 -11.90 0.54
N VAL A 188 15.47 -11.37 -0.34
CA VAL A 188 15.33 -11.52 -1.79
C VAL A 188 16.51 -12.31 -2.33
N GLU A 189 16.24 -13.30 -3.16
CA GLU A 189 17.25 -14.14 -3.78
C GLU A 189 18.27 -13.29 -4.58
N GLY A 190 19.54 -13.49 -4.27
CA GLY A 190 20.66 -12.78 -4.91
C GLY A 190 20.88 -11.34 -4.44
N LEU A 191 19.99 -10.79 -3.60
CA LEU A 191 20.14 -9.45 -3.00
C LEU A 191 20.32 -9.51 -1.47
N GLY A 192 19.88 -10.61 -0.83
CA GLY A 192 19.92 -10.77 0.62
C GLY A 192 18.77 -10.03 1.32
N LYS A 193 18.99 -9.67 2.59
CA LYS A 193 17.97 -9.06 3.45
C LYS A 193 17.92 -7.55 3.29
N VAL A 194 16.72 -7.04 3.03
CA VAL A 194 16.43 -5.61 2.90
C VAL A 194 15.36 -5.24 3.93
N GLN A 195 15.66 -4.29 4.79
CA GLN A 195 14.71 -3.78 5.77
C GLN A 195 14.20 -2.38 5.38
N ARG A 196 12.88 -2.19 5.46
CA ARG A 196 12.23 -0.88 5.29
C ARG A 196 11.34 -0.59 6.49
N LYS A 197 11.32 0.68 6.91
CA LYS A 197 10.47 1.16 8.00
C LYS A 197 9.48 2.16 7.43
N PHE A 198 8.23 1.99 7.79
CA PHE A 198 7.11 2.81 7.32
C PHE A 198 6.44 3.45 8.53
N LEU A 199 6.25 4.76 8.49
CA LEU A 199 5.44 5.48 9.46
C LEU A 199 3.96 5.26 9.12
N LEU A 200 3.15 5.04 10.16
CA LEU A 200 1.71 4.91 10.00
C LEU A 200 1.00 6.20 10.39
N PRO A 201 -0.22 6.42 9.86
CA PRO A 201 -1.07 7.49 10.34
C PRO A 201 -1.36 7.31 11.83
N LEU A 202 -1.49 8.41 12.56
CA LEU A 202 -2.02 8.38 13.93
C LEU A 202 -3.50 7.99 13.81
N GLY A 203 -3.80 6.74 14.16
CA GLY A 203 -5.17 6.22 14.14
C GLY A 203 -5.88 6.48 15.46
N ALA A 204 -7.18 6.71 15.43
CA ALA A 204 -8.02 6.63 16.62
C ALA A 204 -7.99 5.20 17.18
N THR A 205 -8.04 5.06 18.51
CA THR A 205 -8.22 3.77 19.17
C THR A 205 -9.66 3.29 18.99
N LEU A 206 -9.90 1.98 19.06
CA LEU A 206 -11.28 1.44 18.96
C LEU A 206 -12.23 1.98 20.05
N ALA A 207 -11.69 2.48 21.15
CA ALA A 207 -12.46 3.09 22.25
C ALA A 207 -13.04 4.46 21.85
N ASP A 208 -12.38 5.21 20.97
CA ASP A 208 -12.82 6.55 20.58
C ASP A 208 -14.00 6.54 19.59
N SER A 209 -14.31 5.38 19.00
CA SER A 209 -15.40 5.24 18.02
C SER A 209 -16.77 4.90 18.65
N SER A 210 -16.85 4.66 19.96
CA SER A 210 -18.10 4.31 20.65
C SER A 210 -18.89 5.50 21.19
N ASP A 211 -18.28 6.70 21.23
CA ASP A 211 -18.90 7.86 21.89
C ASP A 211 -19.50 8.91 20.93
N GLU A 212 -19.29 8.78 19.60
CA GLU A 212 -19.84 9.76 18.65
C GLU A 212 -21.26 9.49 18.15
N ASP A 213 -21.82 8.30 18.36
CA ASP A 213 -23.16 7.97 17.86
C ASP A 213 -24.33 8.38 18.80
N ASN A 214 -24.07 9.01 19.98
CA ASN A 214 -25.12 9.34 20.93
C ASN A 214 -25.36 10.82 21.19
N ASN A 215 -24.79 11.75 20.41
CA ASN A 215 -25.04 13.17 20.61
C ASN A 215 -25.52 13.92 19.36
N SER A 216 -26.50 13.36 18.65
CA SER A 216 -27.28 14.10 17.65
C SER A 216 -28.75 14.07 18.01
N GLY A 217 -29.12 14.77 19.03
CA GLY A 217 -30.52 14.94 19.38
C GLY A 217 -30.68 15.78 20.63
N ASN A 218 -30.49 17.04 20.55
CA ASN A 218 -31.31 18.08 21.16
C ASN A 218 -30.51 19.32 21.54
N ASN A 219 -30.43 20.29 20.69
CA ASN A 219 -30.39 21.69 21.11
C ASN A 219 -30.94 22.61 20.03
N SER A 220 -32.27 22.74 20.02
CA SER A 220 -32.96 23.82 19.34
C SER A 220 -33.25 24.93 20.31
N GLY A 221 -32.48 25.98 20.22
CA GLY A 221 -32.95 27.35 20.34
C GLY A 221 -33.53 27.82 21.66
N ASN A 222 -32.74 28.49 22.43
CA ASN A 222 -33.29 29.59 23.19
C ASN A 222 -32.45 30.85 22.97
N ASN A 223 -32.91 31.70 22.06
CA ASN A 223 -32.43 33.07 21.97
C ASN A 223 -33.50 33.99 22.55
N ASN A 224 -33.16 34.44 23.72
CA ASN A 224 -33.86 35.42 24.50
C ASN A 224 -33.74 36.81 23.81
N ASN A 225 -34.86 37.47 23.54
CA ASN A 225 -34.81 38.95 23.49
C ASN A 225 -36.11 39.58 23.99
N ASN A 226 -35.92 40.34 24.95
CA ASN A 226 -36.62 41.31 25.75
C ASN A 226 -37.54 42.24 24.93
N GLY A 227 -38.69 42.58 25.51
CA GLY A 227 -39.38 43.83 25.11
C GLY A 227 -40.89 43.83 25.22
N GLY A 228 -41.36 44.23 26.38
CA GLY A 228 -42.37 45.31 26.48
C GLY A 228 -43.85 45.00 26.26
N ASN A 229 -44.54 44.95 27.36
CA ASN A 229 -45.73 45.80 27.67
C ASN A 229 -47.14 45.43 27.12
N ASN A 230 -47.98 45.12 28.07
CA ASN A 230 -49.30 45.69 28.36
C ASN A 230 -50.58 45.19 27.67
N SER A 231 -51.51 44.89 28.58
CA SER A 231 -52.98 45.11 28.50
C SER A 231 -53.92 44.01 28.01
N ASN A 232 -54.55 43.37 28.96
CA ASN A 232 -56.02 43.48 29.18
C ASN A 232 -56.99 42.83 28.20
N GLY A 233 -57.91 42.01 28.76
CA GLY A 233 -59.19 41.73 28.08
C GLY A 233 -59.61 40.28 28.11
N ASN A 234 -60.13 39.84 29.19
CA ASN A 234 -61.55 39.43 29.45
C ASN A 234 -62.27 38.70 28.31
N ASN A 235 -62.72 37.53 28.55
CA ASN A 235 -64.14 37.09 28.60
C ASN A 235 -64.38 35.65 28.09
N SER A 236 -64.90 34.83 28.95
CA SER A 236 -66.12 34.08 28.92
C SER A 236 -66.51 33.19 27.71
N GLY A 237 -66.93 31.98 28.04
CA GLY A 237 -67.98 31.22 27.36
C GLY A 237 -67.55 29.80 27.04
N ALA A 238 -67.84 28.80 27.85
CA ALA A 238 -69.04 27.98 27.93
C ALA A 238 -69.47 27.45 26.53
N ASP A 239 -69.43 26.15 26.30
CA ASP A 239 -70.54 25.22 26.41
C ASP A 239 -70.19 23.93 25.67
N LYS A 240 -70.42 22.83 26.31
CA LYS A 240 -71.26 21.64 26.07
C LYS A 240 -71.39 21.08 24.64
N SER A 241 -71.22 19.82 24.45
CA SER A 241 -72.08 18.68 24.47
C SER A 241 -71.64 17.59 23.53
N ASP A 242 -71.48 16.40 23.99
CA ASP A 242 -72.38 15.22 23.78
C ASP A 242 -72.40 14.54 22.42
N GLY A 243 -72.29 13.22 22.49
CA GLY A 243 -72.87 12.28 21.58
C GLY A 243 -71.88 11.23 21.06
N SER A 244 -71.72 10.10 21.69
CA SER A 244 -72.59 8.90 21.57
C SER A 244 -72.38 8.13 20.25
N GLY A 245 -71.95 6.92 20.39
CA GLY A 245 -72.61 5.77 19.78
C GLY A 245 -71.91 5.04 18.65
N GLY A 246 -71.90 3.73 18.85
CA GLY A 246 -72.04 2.76 17.81
C GLY A 246 -70.86 1.88 17.52
N GLU A 247 -70.77 0.81 18.14
CA GLU A 247 -70.77 -0.62 17.78
C GLU A 247 -71.00 -0.88 16.29
N ASP A 248 -70.18 -1.74 15.61
CA ASP A 248 -70.62 -3.13 15.40
C ASP A 248 -69.71 -3.84 14.38
N ASP A 249 -69.32 -5.01 14.70
CA ASP A 249 -69.17 -6.28 14.02
C ASP A 249 -68.70 -6.39 12.55
N GLY A 250 -67.92 -7.44 12.35
CA GLY A 250 -68.14 -8.41 11.29
C GLY A 250 -66.95 -8.80 10.42
N ASP A 251 -66.42 -9.94 10.79
CA ASP A 251 -66.12 -11.13 9.99
C ASP A 251 -65.80 -10.97 8.48
N GLN A 252 -64.64 -11.41 8.08
CA GLN A 252 -64.22 -12.57 7.27
C GLN A 252 -62.76 -12.56 6.98
#